data_69e011f4a9e712f7cedb55652ef8f641
#
_entry.id   69e011f4a9e712f7cedb55652ef8f641
#
_cell.length_a   1.000
_cell.length_b   1.000
_cell.length_c   1.000
_cell.angle_alpha   90.00
_cell.angle_beta   90.00
_cell.angle_gamma   90.00
#
_symmetry.space_group_name_H-M   'P 1'
#
loop_
_entity.id
_entity.type
_entity.pdbx_description
1 polymer ?
#
loop_
_entity_poly.entity_id
_entity_poly.type
_entity_poly.pdbx_seq_one_letter_code
_entity_poly.pdbx_strand_id
1 'polypeptide(L)'
;VQAMELIEHNIEVFKSKLTDNEHIDIKQGNALDLSVYDNNSFDAVLILGPMYHLYNEEDKVQVLNEAKRILKKDGYIFVAYCMNEPTIIQWEFADDGNNMLESLSKNMLTDDFACISKPADLFELVRVEDIERLSEKCELTRIKFIGTDMFSNYIKERIEEWSDEVYEIYLKYHFSICERSDVIGLSNHTLDILVK
;
A
#
# COMPACT_ATOMS: atom_id res chain seq x y z
N VAL A 1 -18.04 -11.82 -0.24
CA VAL A 1 -17.12 -10.68 -0.05
C VAL A 1 -17.86 -9.41 -0.42
N GLN A 2 -17.63 -8.31 0.32
CA GLN A 2 -18.07 -6.97 -0.06
C GLN A 2 -16.86 -6.21 -0.59
N ALA A 3 -17.01 -5.50 -1.70
CA ALA A 3 -15.98 -4.66 -2.27
C ALA A 3 -16.53 -3.24 -2.48
N MET A 4 -15.65 -2.24 -2.33
CA MET A 4 -15.97 -0.85 -2.60
C MET A 4 -14.89 -0.25 -3.48
N GLU A 5 -15.29 0.44 -4.53
CA GLU A 5 -14.40 1.10 -5.50
C GLU A 5 -14.96 2.49 -5.82
N LEU A 6 -14.07 3.48 -5.90
CA LEU A 6 -14.45 4.87 -6.14
C LEU A 6 -14.80 5.11 -7.62
N ILE A 7 -14.06 4.49 -8.54
CA ILE A 7 -14.11 4.75 -9.98
C ILE A 7 -15.05 3.77 -10.67
N GLU A 8 -16.12 4.27 -11.28
CA GLU A 8 -17.13 3.46 -11.96
C GLU A 8 -16.54 2.56 -13.06
N HIS A 9 -15.61 3.07 -13.85
CA HIS A 9 -14.92 2.28 -14.87
C HIS A 9 -14.20 1.05 -14.29
N ASN A 10 -13.55 1.20 -13.13
CA ASN A 10 -12.89 0.07 -12.45
C ASN A 10 -13.91 -1.00 -12.02
N ILE A 11 -15.09 -0.56 -11.58
CA ILE A 11 -16.21 -1.47 -11.22
C ILE A 11 -16.68 -2.26 -12.45
N GLU A 12 -16.82 -1.60 -13.61
CA GLU A 12 -17.20 -2.26 -14.85
C GLU A 12 -16.17 -3.30 -15.28
N VAL A 13 -14.88 -2.92 -15.26
CA VAL A 13 -13.76 -3.84 -15.57
C VAL A 13 -13.74 -5.00 -14.58
N PHE A 14 -13.91 -4.74 -13.30
CA PHE A 14 -13.97 -5.78 -12.27
C PHE A 14 -15.11 -6.77 -12.54
N LYS A 15 -16.32 -6.27 -12.74
CA LYS A 15 -17.51 -7.10 -13.04
C LYS A 15 -17.33 -7.95 -14.29
N SER A 16 -16.63 -7.43 -15.30
CA SER A 16 -16.38 -8.17 -16.56
C SER A 16 -15.43 -9.36 -16.39
N LYS A 17 -14.66 -9.40 -15.29
CA LYS A 17 -13.70 -10.47 -14.97
C LYS A 17 -14.24 -11.48 -13.96
N LEU A 18 -15.38 -11.20 -13.31
CA LEU A 18 -16.00 -12.12 -12.37
C LEU A 18 -16.54 -13.35 -13.10
N THR A 19 -16.39 -14.49 -12.47
CA THR A 19 -16.99 -15.75 -12.89
C THR A 19 -18.14 -16.13 -11.96
N ASP A 20 -18.97 -17.09 -12.35
CA ASP A 20 -20.13 -17.54 -11.56
C ASP A 20 -19.75 -18.15 -10.19
N ASN A 21 -18.47 -18.44 -9.98
CA ASN A 21 -17.97 -19.05 -8.73
C ASN A 21 -17.54 -18.00 -7.69
N GLU A 22 -17.46 -16.72 -8.06
CA GLU A 22 -17.02 -15.65 -7.17
C GLU A 22 -18.22 -14.90 -6.59
N HIS A 23 -18.38 -14.97 -5.28
CA HIS A 23 -19.44 -14.28 -4.55
C HIS A 23 -18.94 -12.94 -4.02
N ILE A 24 -18.81 -11.95 -4.91
CA ILE A 24 -18.34 -10.60 -4.58
C ILE A 24 -19.44 -9.60 -4.95
N ASP A 25 -19.89 -8.83 -3.96
CA ASP A 25 -20.79 -7.69 -4.15
C ASP A 25 -19.94 -6.41 -4.16
N ILE A 26 -19.84 -5.76 -5.33
CA ILE A 26 -19.07 -4.53 -5.50
C ILE A 26 -20.01 -3.33 -5.64
N LYS A 27 -19.74 -2.28 -4.86
CA LYS A 27 -20.48 -1.02 -4.84
C LYS A 27 -19.55 0.14 -5.14
N GLN A 28 -20.09 1.17 -5.78
CA GLN A 28 -19.40 2.45 -5.88
C GLN A 28 -19.45 3.15 -4.53
N GLY A 29 -18.30 3.66 -4.08
CA GLY A 29 -18.22 4.39 -2.81
C GLY A 29 -16.80 4.84 -2.51
N ASN A 30 -16.65 5.53 -1.38
CA ASN A 30 -15.38 6.09 -0.94
C ASN A 30 -14.97 5.42 0.38
N ALA A 31 -13.71 4.99 0.50
CA ALA A 31 -13.16 4.42 1.72
C ALA A 31 -13.22 5.37 2.94
N LEU A 32 -13.39 6.66 2.71
CA LEU A 32 -13.61 7.67 3.76
C LEU A 32 -14.98 7.55 4.44
N ASP A 33 -15.95 6.87 3.82
CA ASP A 33 -17.30 6.69 4.34
C ASP A 33 -17.78 5.26 4.06
N LEU A 34 -17.68 4.41 5.08
CA LEU A 34 -18.17 3.04 5.07
C LEU A 34 -19.48 2.90 5.86
N SER A 35 -20.26 3.98 6.01
CA SER A 35 -21.54 3.99 6.78
C SER A 35 -22.59 3.02 6.28
N VAL A 36 -22.46 2.54 5.04
CA VAL A 36 -23.29 1.48 4.46
C VAL A 36 -23.08 0.11 5.12
N TYR A 37 -22.04 -0.03 5.93
CA TYR A 37 -21.72 -1.25 6.67
C TYR A 37 -21.86 -1.04 8.18
N ASP A 38 -22.45 -2.02 8.84
CA ASP A 38 -22.64 -2.03 10.30
C ASP A 38 -21.29 -2.14 11.05
N ASN A 39 -21.28 -1.64 12.27
CA ASN A 39 -20.14 -1.83 13.18
C ASN A 39 -19.92 -3.33 13.43
N ASN A 40 -18.64 -3.74 13.52
CA ASN A 40 -18.24 -5.11 13.84
C ASN A 40 -18.87 -6.16 12.91
N SER A 41 -18.92 -5.90 11.61
CA SER A 41 -19.57 -6.77 10.62
C SER A 41 -18.58 -7.65 9.84
N PHE A 42 -17.29 -7.30 9.78
CA PHE A 42 -16.30 -8.02 8.98
C PHE A 42 -15.23 -8.69 9.83
N ASP A 43 -14.81 -9.89 9.42
CA ASP A 43 -13.69 -10.62 10.02
C ASP A 43 -12.34 -10.13 9.49
N ALA A 44 -12.32 -9.59 8.27
CA ALA A 44 -11.14 -8.99 7.66
C ALA A 44 -11.54 -7.76 6.83
N VAL A 45 -10.71 -6.71 6.87
CA VAL A 45 -10.83 -5.50 6.05
C VAL A 45 -9.54 -5.30 5.27
N LEU A 46 -9.62 -5.17 3.95
CA LEU A 46 -8.50 -4.96 3.06
C LEU A 46 -8.53 -3.54 2.51
N ILE A 47 -7.47 -2.76 2.74
CA ILE A 47 -7.27 -1.40 2.25
C ILE A 47 -6.06 -1.47 1.29
N LEU A 48 -6.30 -1.90 0.05
CA LEU A 48 -5.24 -2.21 -0.92
C LEU A 48 -5.10 -1.16 -2.04
N GLY A 49 -5.68 0.01 -1.86
CA GLY A 49 -5.68 1.10 -2.84
C GLY A 49 -5.70 2.49 -2.20
N PRO A 50 -6.62 2.75 -1.28
CA PRO A 50 -6.90 4.11 -0.82
C PRO A 50 -5.69 4.87 -0.25
N MET A 51 -4.80 4.21 0.53
CA MET A 51 -3.77 4.90 1.31
C MET A 51 -2.76 5.67 0.46
N TYR A 52 -2.49 5.21 -0.76
CA TYR A 52 -1.58 5.89 -1.68
C TYR A 52 -2.28 6.83 -2.67
N HIS A 53 -3.58 7.11 -2.44
CA HIS A 53 -4.37 8.15 -3.12
C HIS A 53 -4.96 9.19 -2.15
N LEU A 54 -4.54 9.15 -0.88
CA LEU A 54 -4.92 10.10 0.16
C LEU A 54 -3.70 10.94 0.55
N TYR A 55 -3.72 12.23 0.21
CA TYR A 55 -2.56 13.13 0.27
C TYR A 55 -2.48 13.92 1.57
N ASN A 56 -3.39 13.72 2.49
CA ASN A 56 -3.35 14.30 3.84
C ASN A 56 -3.55 13.23 4.91
N GLU A 57 -3.05 13.51 6.10
CA GLU A 57 -3.07 12.56 7.21
C GLU A 57 -4.47 12.33 7.75
N GLU A 58 -5.31 13.36 7.75
CA GLU A 58 -6.68 13.31 8.26
C GLU A 58 -7.53 12.28 7.51
N ASP A 59 -7.43 12.26 6.19
CA ASP A 59 -8.13 11.28 5.36
C ASP A 59 -7.61 9.85 5.59
N LYS A 60 -6.30 9.67 5.73
CA LYS A 60 -5.71 8.36 6.05
C LYS A 60 -6.20 7.85 7.40
N VAL A 61 -6.24 8.72 8.43
CA VAL A 61 -6.80 8.41 9.75
C VAL A 61 -8.29 8.08 9.66
N GLN A 62 -9.06 8.81 8.85
CA GLN A 62 -10.48 8.53 8.65
C GLN A 62 -10.72 7.14 8.06
N VAL A 63 -9.97 6.75 7.01
CA VAL A 63 -10.07 5.41 6.42
C VAL A 63 -9.75 4.31 7.44
N LEU A 64 -8.69 4.48 8.24
CA LEU A 64 -8.33 3.51 9.27
C LEU A 64 -9.38 3.41 10.37
N ASN A 65 -10.00 4.53 10.78
CA ASN A 65 -11.07 4.55 11.76
C ASN A 65 -12.36 3.89 11.23
N GLU A 66 -12.72 4.11 9.98
CA GLU A 66 -13.84 3.42 9.35
C GLU A 66 -13.58 1.90 9.26
N ALA A 67 -12.38 1.49 8.84
CA ALA A 67 -11.97 0.09 8.84
C ALA A 67 -12.04 -0.52 10.27
N LYS A 68 -11.52 0.19 11.27
CA LYS A 68 -11.62 -0.20 12.69
C LYS A 68 -13.07 -0.34 13.14
N ARG A 69 -13.95 0.58 12.75
CA ARG A 69 -15.36 0.56 13.12
C ARG A 69 -16.09 -0.69 12.61
N ILE A 70 -15.91 -1.02 11.32
CA ILE A 70 -16.60 -2.16 10.70
C ILE A 70 -15.96 -3.51 11.02
N LEU A 71 -14.68 -3.54 11.45
CA LEU A 71 -13.99 -4.76 11.83
C LEU A 71 -14.57 -5.36 13.10
N LYS A 72 -14.70 -6.68 13.20
CA LYS A 72 -14.98 -7.42 14.43
C LYS A 72 -13.80 -7.38 15.39
N LYS A 73 -14.04 -7.69 16.68
CA LYS A 73 -13.04 -7.63 17.74
C LYS A 73 -11.79 -8.48 17.46
N ASP A 74 -11.96 -9.65 16.89
CA ASP A 74 -10.88 -10.61 16.62
C ASP A 74 -10.49 -10.63 15.13
N GLY A 75 -10.84 -9.57 14.39
CA GLY A 75 -10.57 -9.44 12.96
C GLY A 75 -9.23 -8.76 12.66
N TYR A 76 -8.87 -8.74 11.39
CA TYR A 76 -7.62 -8.16 10.89
C TYR A 76 -7.88 -7.09 9.85
N ILE A 77 -7.08 -6.01 9.89
CA ILE A 77 -7.00 -5.00 8.83
C ILE A 77 -5.69 -5.21 8.07
N PHE A 78 -5.76 -5.23 6.76
CA PHE A 78 -4.62 -5.34 5.86
C PHE A 78 -4.50 -4.03 5.08
N VAL A 79 -3.41 -3.29 5.26
CA VAL A 79 -3.24 -1.96 4.68
C VAL A 79 -2.00 -1.92 3.80
N ALA A 80 -2.18 -1.60 2.51
CA ALA A 80 -1.07 -1.44 1.58
C ALA A 80 -0.63 0.03 1.50
N TYR A 81 0.70 0.22 1.41
CA TYR A 81 1.33 1.52 1.23
C TYR A 81 2.37 1.47 0.11
N CYS A 82 2.60 2.62 -0.56
CA CYS A 82 3.74 2.85 -1.45
C CYS A 82 4.84 3.59 -0.69
N MET A 83 6.09 3.12 -0.83
CA MET A 83 7.20 3.59 -0.01
C MET A 83 8.04 4.66 -0.71
N ASN A 84 8.55 5.61 0.07
CA ASN A 84 9.34 6.73 -0.40
C ASN A 84 10.71 6.32 -0.97
N GLU A 85 11.51 5.60 -0.19
CA GLU A 85 12.92 5.32 -0.52
C GLU A 85 13.11 4.56 -1.85
N PRO A 86 12.29 3.55 -2.19
CA PRO A 86 12.36 2.90 -3.49
C PRO A 86 12.13 3.85 -4.66
N THR A 87 11.22 4.82 -4.51
CA THR A 87 10.96 5.83 -5.54
C THR A 87 12.16 6.75 -5.71
N ILE A 88 12.78 7.20 -4.62
CA ILE A 88 14.02 8.00 -4.69
C ILE A 88 15.12 7.22 -5.43
N ILE A 89 15.32 5.94 -5.08
CA ILE A 89 16.42 5.14 -5.66
C ILE A 89 16.13 4.79 -7.13
N GLN A 90 14.93 4.37 -7.45
CA GLN A 90 14.60 3.79 -8.74
C GLN A 90 14.09 4.81 -9.77
N TRP A 91 13.62 5.98 -9.31
CA TRP A 91 13.08 7.02 -10.18
C TRP A 91 13.93 8.29 -10.17
N GLU A 92 14.19 8.86 -8.99
CA GLU A 92 14.90 10.14 -8.91
C GLU A 92 16.36 10.02 -9.33
N PHE A 93 17.01 8.90 -8.99
CA PHE A 93 18.38 8.58 -9.40
C PHE A 93 18.46 7.63 -10.59
N ALA A 94 17.35 7.43 -11.32
CA ALA A 94 17.40 6.68 -12.56
C ALA A 94 18.30 7.36 -13.61
N ASP A 95 18.84 6.56 -14.50
CA ASP A 95 19.71 6.97 -15.59
C ASP A 95 20.87 7.89 -15.13
N ASP A 96 20.81 9.18 -15.46
CA ASP A 96 21.83 10.18 -15.15
C ASP A 96 21.47 11.07 -13.94
N GLY A 97 20.39 10.79 -13.23
CA GLY A 97 19.93 11.55 -12.07
C GLY A 97 19.27 12.89 -12.39
N ASN A 98 18.92 13.15 -13.64
CA ASN A 98 18.27 14.40 -14.03
C ASN A 98 16.88 14.56 -13.39
N ASN A 99 16.16 13.46 -13.10
CA ASN A 99 14.90 13.51 -12.37
C ASN A 99 15.06 14.14 -10.99
N MET A 100 16.11 13.78 -10.26
CA MET A 100 16.43 14.37 -8.96
C MET A 100 16.64 15.89 -9.06
N LEU A 101 17.38 16.37 -10.05
CA LEU A 101 17.59 17.81 -10.25
C LEU A 101 16.29 18.53 -10.58
N GLU A 102 15.43 17.90 -11.37
CA GLU A 102 14.10 18.44 -11.72
C GLU A 102 13.21 18.52 -10.48
N SER A 103 13.11 17.43 -9.70
CA SER A 103 12.28 17.35 -8.49
C SER A 103 12.70 18.37 -7.44
N LEU A 104 14.02 18.57 -7.23
CA LEU A 104 14.54 19.61 -6.34
C LEU A 104 14.20 21.00 -6.84
N SER A 105 14.32 21.26 -8.16
CA SER A 105 14.01 22.57 -8.74
C SER A 105 12.52 22.95 -8.62
N LYS A 106 11.65 21.94 -8.56
CA LYS A 106 10.18 22.07 -8.42
C LYS A 106 9.68 22.00 -6.97
N ASN A 107 10.59 21.87 -6.00
CA ASN A 107 10.27 21.64 -4.59
C ASN A 107 9.30 20.45 -4.38
N MET A 108 9.58 19.33 -5.04
CA MET A 108 8.82 18.09 -4.91
C MET A 108 9.35 17.16 -3.81
N LEU A 109 10.45 17.56 -3.17
CA LEU A 109 11.08 16.84 -2.07
C LEU A 109 11.28 17.77 -0.87
N THR A 110 11.22 17.21 0.31
CA THR A 110 11.64 17.89 1.55
C THR A 110 13.17 17.93 1.65
N ASP A 111 13.71 18.65 2.64
CA ASP A 111 15.16 18.73 2.88
C ASP A 111 15.79 17.35 3.21
N ASP A 112 15.01 16.42 3.72
CA ASP A 112 15.40 15.04 4.04
C ASP A 112 14.94 14.02 2.98
N PHE A 113 14.58 14.50 1.76
CA PHE A 113 14.21 13.71 0.61
C PHE A 113 12.91 12.91 0.75
N ALA A 114 11.97 13.32 1.59
CA ALA A 114 10.61 12.80 1.51
C ALA A 114 9.88 13.43 0.32
N CYS A 115 9.16 12.61 -0.46
CA CYS A 115 8.35 13.10 -1.56
C CYS A 115 7.17 13.94 -1.06
N ILE A 116 6.96 15.10 -1.68
CA ILE A 116 5.82 15.97 -1.41
C ILE A 116 4.76 15.70 -2.46
N SER A 117 3.92 14.70 -2.21
CA SER A 117 2.88 14.27 -3.14
C SER A 117 1.67 15.21 -3.11
N LYS A 118 1.01 15.34 -4.24
CA LYS A 118 -0.18 16.19 -4.45
C LYS A 118 -1.27 15.40 -5.18
N PRO A 119 -2.53 15.82 -5.13
CA PRO A 119 -3.63 15.13 -5.82
C PRO A 119 -3.48 14.97 -7.34
N ALA A 120 -2.56 15.73 -7.96
CA ALA A 120 -2.23 15.58 -9.37
C ALA A 120 -1.18 14.48 -9.63
N ASP A 121 -0.50 14.02 -8.59
CA ASP A 121 0.51 12.97 -8.68
C ASP A 121 -0.17 11.59 -8.68
N LEU A 122 0.56 10.57 -9.13
CA LEU A 122 0.00 9.23 -9.23
C LEU A 122 -0.21 8.61 -7.85
N PHE A 123 0.80 8.73 -6.96
CA PHE A 123 0.79 8.11 -5.64
C PHE A 123 1.28 9.06 -4.55
N GLU A 124 0.69 8.92 -3.39
CA GLU A 124 1.24 9.37 -2.12
C GLU A 124 2.26 8.35 -1.62
N LEU A 125 3.44 8.82 -1.29
CA LEU A 125 4.55 8.00 -0.83
C LEU A 125 4.80 8.26 0.66
N VAL A 126 5.03 7.20 1.41
CA VAL A 126 5.22 7.27 2.86
C VAL A 126 6.49 6.56 3.30
N ARG A 127 6.95 6.87 4.51
CA ARG A 127 8.02 6.18 5.22
C ARG A 127 7.47 5.27 6.32
N VAL A 128 8.31 4.41 6.85
CA VAL A 128 7.93 3.47 7.93
C VAL A 128 7.37 4.23 9.14
N GLU A 129 8.01 5.33 9.53
CA GLU A 129 7.58 6.18 10.65
C GLU A 129 6.23 6.86 10.43
N ASP A 130 5.86 7.17 9.18
CA ASP A 130 4.53 7.70 8.85
C ASP A 130 3.45 6.66 9.10
N ILE A 131 3.70 5.42 8.67
CA ILE A 131 2.80 4.29 8.87
C ILE A 131 2.65 3.97 10.37
N GLU A 132 3.74 4.02 11.13
CA GLU A 132 3.71 3.84 12.59
C GLU A 132 2.85 4.90 13.26
N ARG A 133 3.05 6.17 12.92
CA ARG A 133 2.27 7.28 13.44
C ARG A 133 0.77 7.15 13.14
N LEU A 134 0.40 6.68 11.95
CA LEU A 134 -1.00 6.47 11.57
C LEU A 134 -1.65 5.37 12.41
N SER A 135 -0.98 4.23 12.60
CA SER A 135 -1.51 3.13 13.41
C SER A 135 -1.66 3.53 14.89
N GLU A 136 -0.68 4.26 15.45
CA GLU A 136 -0.74 4.80 16.81
C GLU A 136 -1.91 5.77 16.99
N LYS A 137 -2.09 6.74 16.07
CA LYS A 137 -3.21 7.69 16.12
C LYS A 137 -4.58 7.02 16.07
N CYS A 138 -4.68 5.90 15.39
CA CYS A 138 -5.92 5.12 15.30
C CYS A 138 -6.05 4.09 16.42
N GLU A 139 -5.08 4.00 17.36
CA GLU A 139 -5.05 2.99 18.41
C GLU A 139 -5.22 1.57 17.83
N LEU A 140 -4.47 1.27 16.78
CA LEU A 140 -4.39 -0.02 16.14
C LEU A 140 -3.08 -0.70 16.51
N THR A 141 -3.12 -2.00 16.76
CA THR A 141 -1.93 -2.79 17.11
C THR A 141 -1.41 -3.53 15.89
N ARG A 142 -0.13 -3.30 15.54
CA ARG A 142 0.52 -4.03 14.45
C ARG A 142 0.84 -5.46 14.85
N ILE A 143 0.40 -6.42 14.04
CA ILE A 143 0.73 -7.84 14.18
C ILE A 143 1.91 -8.20 13.28
N LYS A 144 1.93 -7.70 12.03
CA LYS A 144 3.02 -7.88 11.09
C LYS A 144 3.15 -6.66 10.20
N PHE A 145 4.38 -6.41 9.74
CA PHE A 145 4.69 -5.46 8.70
C PHE A 145 5.54 -6.15 7.64
N ILE A 146 5.11 -6.15 6.39
CA ILE A 146 5.65 -7.00 5.34
C ILE A 146 6.02 -6.16 4.13
N GLY A 147 7.27 -6.28 3.66
CA GLY A 147 7.66 -5.79 2.36
C GLY A 147 7.19 -6.78 1.29
N THR A 148 6.25 -6.36 0.44
CA THR A 148 5.57 -7.29 -0.48
C THR A 148 6.37 -7.62 -1.73
N ASP A 149 7.22 -6.72 -2.17
CA ASP A 149 8.06 -6.88 -3.36
C ASP A 149 9.57 -6.77 -3.07
N MET A 150 9.94 -6.26 -1.90
CA MET A 150 11.31 -6.12 -1.44
C MET A 150 12.24 -5.61 -2.56
N PHE A 151 13.22 -6.42 -2.98
CA PHE A 151 14.18 -6.06 -4.01
C PHE A 151 13.79 -6.49 -5.42
N SER A 152 12.59 -7.06 -5.62
CA SER A 152 12.16 -7.60 -6.92
C SER A 152 12.19 -6.54 -8.02
N ASN A 153 11.73 -5.33 -7.74
CA ASN A 153 11.70 -4.24 -8.73
C ASN A 153 13.11 -3.74 -9.10
N TYR A 154 14.08 -3.80 -8.17
CA TYR A 154 15.46 -3.37 -8.44
C TYR A 154 16.21 -4.31 -9.39
N ILE A 155 15.78 -5.56 -9.48
CA ILE A 155 16.43 -6.61 -10.27
C ILE A 155 15.45 -7.27 -11.25
N LYS A 156 14.37 -6.60 -11.60
CA LYS A 156 13.27 -7.16 -12.42
C LYS A 156 13.75 -7.82 -13.70
N GLU A 157 14.58 -7.13 -14.47
CA GLU A 157 15.11 -7.65 -15.75
C GLU A 157 15.90 -8.96 -15.55
N ARG A 158 16.63 -9.10 -14.45
CA ARG A 158 17.37 -10.34 -14.13
C ARG A 158 16.43 -11.47 -13.73
N ILE A 159 15.35 -11.17 -12.99
CA ILE A 159 14.36 -12.16 -12.56
C ILE A 159 13.70 -12.81 -13.79
N GLU A 160 13.41 -12.03 -14.82
CA GLU A 160 12.78 -12.51 -16.06
C GLU A 160 13.67 -13.51 -16.84
N GLU A 161 14.98 -13.50 -16.62
CA GLU A 161 15.96 -14.39 -17.27
C GLU A 161 16.27 -15.66 -16.46
N TRP A 162 15.76 -15.79 -15.22
CA TRP A 162 16.11 -16.91 -14.35
C TRP A 162 15.38 -18.20 -14.73
N SER A 163 16.04 -19.34 -14.44
CA SER A 163 15.35 -20.63 -14.44
C SER A 163 14.38 -20.73 -13.26
N ASP A 164 13.39 -21.60 -13.37
CA ASP A 164 12.42 -21.86 -12.29
C ASP A 164 13.14 -22.24 -10.97
N GLU A 165 14.23 -23.00 -11.05
CA GLU A 165 15.01 -23.40 -9.87
C GLU A 165 15.63 -22.19 -9.15
N VAL A 166 16.19 -21.23 -9.90
CA VAL A 166 16.75 -19.99 -9.32
C VAL A 166 15.64 -19.12 -8.75
N TYR A 167 14.50 -19.02 -9.45
CA TYR A 167 13.35 -18.29 -8.98
C TYR A 167 12.79 -18.84 -7.66
N GLU A 168 12.68 -20.14 -7.52
CA GLU A 168 12.26 -20.79 -6.27
C GLU A 168 13.22 -20.51 -5.10
N ILE A 169 14.53 -20.45 -5.36
CA ILE A 169 15.52 -20.05 -4.35
C ILE A 169 15.33 -18.59 -3.95
N TYR A 170 15.09 -17.71 -4.95
CA TYR A 170 14.80 -16.30 -4.71
C TYR A 170 13.54 -16.11 -3.86
N LEU A 171 12.47 -16.84 -4.12
CA LEU A 171 11.25 -16.78 -3.29
C LEU A 171 11.53 -17.14 -1.83
N LYS A 172 12.34 -18.19 -1.58
CA LYS A 172 12.75 -18.55 -0.21
C LYS A 172 13.54 -17.43 0.46
N TYR A 173 14.46 -16.80 -0.27
CA TYR A 173 15.20 -15.64 0.21
C TYR A 173 14.24 -14.47 0.50
N HIS A 174 13.35 -14.12 -0.44
CA HIS A 174 12.37 -13.08 -0.28
C HIS A 174 11.54 -13.26 1.00
N PHE A 175 10.97 -14.44 1.21
CA PHE A 175 10.21 -14.74 2.43
C PHE A 175 11.06 -14.72 3.71
N SER A 176 12.35 -14.90 3.62
CA SER A 176 13.25 -14.81 4.79
C SER A 176 13.54 -13.38 5.22
N ILE A 177 13.34 -12.39 4.33
CA ILE A 177 13.67 -10.99 4.56
C ILE A 177 12.46 -10.05 4.61
N CYS A 178 11.29 -10.47 4.11
CA CYS A 178 10.14 -9.58 3.91
C CYS A 178 9.55 -8.97 5.21
N GLU A 179 9.85 -9.52 6.37
CA GLU A 179 9.46 -8.98 7.69
C GLU A 179 10.63 -8.30 8.43
N ARG A 180 11.80 -8.14 7.81
CA ARG A 180 12.98 -7.56 8.45
C ARG A 180 12.89 -6.04 8.48
N SER A 181 12.86 -5.46 9.69
CA SER A 181 12.76 -4.00 9.90
C SER A 181 13.94 -3.19 9.37
N ASP A 182 15.13 -3.81 9.22
CA ASP A 182 16.33 -3.15 8.72
C ASP A 182 16.36 -2.96 7.19
N VAL A 183 15.45 -3.60 6.45
CA VAL A 183 15.39 -3.52 4.98
C VAL A 183 13.98 -3.27 4.42
N ILE A 184 12.94 -3.36 5.23
CA ILE A 184 11.55 -3.29 4.79
C ILE A 184 11.20 -1.95 4.10
N GLY A 185 11.82 -0.85 4.55
CA GLY A 185 11.63 0.48 3.95
C GLY A 185 12.15 0.58 2.51
N LEU A 186 12.89 -0.41 2.00
CA LEU A 186 13.36 -0.50 0.61
C LEU A 186 12.43 -1.31 -0.29
N SER A 187 11.32 -1.84 0.23
CA SER A 187 10.25 -2.43 -0.58
C SER A 187 9.41 -1.35 -1.23
N ASN A 188 9.07 -1.46 -2.52
CA ASN A 188 8.20 -0.46 -3.18
C ASN A 188 6.82 -0.41 -2.54
N HIS A 189 6.32 -1.58 -2.16
CA HIS A 189 5.04 -1.71 -1.46
C HIS A 189 5.23 -2.45 -0.15
N THR A 190 4.45 -2.05 0.84
CA THR A 190 4.38 -2.74 2.13
C THR A 190 2.94 -3.09 2.47
N LEU A 191 2.78 -4.11 3.29
CA LEU A 191 1.50 -4.53 3.85
C LEU A 191 1.59 -4.49 5.37
N ASP A 192 0.79 -3.63 5.99
CA ASP A 192 0.63 -3.55 7.44
C ASP A 192 -0.59 -4.39 7.88
N ILE A 193 -0.40 -5.32 8.81
CA ILE A 193 -1.46 -6.18 9.35
C ILE A 193 -1.73 -5.73 10.77
N LEU A 194 -2.94 -5.21 10.97
CA LEU A 194 -3.37 -4.56 12.19
C LEU A 194 -4.56 -5.26 12.84
N VAL A 195 -4.69 -5.09 14.15
CA VAL A 195 -5.87 -5.46 14.96
C VAL A 195 -6.32 -4.27 15.81
N LYS A 196 -7.57 -4.38 16.34
CA LYS A 196 -8.08 -3.39 17.33
C LYS A 196 -7.33 -3.46 18.64
#